data_8976959be60f20d92ced192c66adecdf
#
_entry.id   8976959be60f20d92ced192c66adecdf
#
_cell.length_a   1.000
_cell.length_b   1.000
_cell.length_c   1.000
_cell.angle_alpha   90.00
_cell.angle_beta   90.00
_cell.angle_gamma   90.00
#
_symmetry.space_group_name_H-M   'P 1'
#
loop_
_entity.id
_entity.type
_entity.pdbx_description
1 polymer ?
#
loop_
_entity_poly.entity_id
_entity_poly.type
_entity_poly.pdbx_seq_one_letter_code
_entity_poly.pdbx_strand_id
1 'polypeptide(L)'
;AYRTAGPQGERAEALWRDQLTSYEQTYREEARELRRVLSGRLPENWVTALPRFKPDDKPMATRVASGKVLESLAPVIPELVGGAADLAPSTRTYLSGFGDFSRETPQGRNYHFGIREHGMGAILNGMMLYGGLRPYGATFLIFSDYMRPSVRLAALMGLPVIYVWTHDSIFVGEDGPTHEPIEQLMSLRLIPNLTVIRPADANETAAAWKVALEHRSGPTALVLSRQNLPNLSETVDRALEGVARGAYVLSESPLDRVDIILIATGSEVADALEAQKLLHKQRIGARVVSAPSWSLFDEQPLFYKLNVLPTHIIKRLAI
;
A
#
# COMPACT_ATOMS: atom_id res chain seq x y z
N ALA A 1 6.08 -38.98 21.71
CA ALA A 1 6.03 -37.51 21.67
C ALA A 1 4.74 -37.02 20.98
N TYR A 2 4.41 -37.44 19.75
CA TYR A 2 3.24 -36.90 19.01
C TYR A 2 1.88 -37.25 19.63
N ARG A 3 1.73 -38.43 20.30
CA ARG A 3 0.46 -38.84 20.93
C ARG A 3 0.05 -37.97 22.13
N THR A 4 0.96 -37.24 22.74
CA THR A 4 0.70 -36.39 23.89
C THR A 4 0.49 -34.92 23.50
N ALA A 5 0.94 -34.53 22.30
CA ALA A 5 0.85 -33.12 21.86
C ALA A 5 -0.61 -32.66 21.64
N GLY A 6 -1.47 -33.51 21.03
CA GLY A 6 -2.88 -33.18 20.82
C GLY A 6 -3.62 -32.89 22.14
N PRO A 7 -3.67 -33.88 23.09
CA PRO A 7 -4.34 -33.67 24.37
C PRO A 7 -3.77 -32.50 25.21
N GLN A 8 -2.47 -32.22 25.11
CA GLN A 8 -1.87 -31.06 25.78
C GLN A 8 -2.34 -29.75 25.16
N GLY A 9 -2.38 -29.70 23.82
CA GLY A 9 -2.89 -28.53 23.09
C GLY A 9 -4.36 -28.26 23.38
N GLU A 10 -5.20 -29.28 23.38
CA GLU A 10 -6.63 -29.18 23.72
C GLU A 10 -6.86 -28.63 25.13
N ARG A 11 -6.07 -29.10 26.10
CA ARG A 11 -6.13 -28.59 27.48
C ARG A 11 -5.68 -27.12 27.57
N ALA A 12 -4.62 -26.77 26.87
CA ALA A 12 -4.12 -25.39 26.86
C ALA A 12 -5.14 -24.45 26.20
N GLU A 13 -5.77 -24.87 25.10
CA GLU A 13 -6.83 -24.12 24.43
C GLU A 13 -8.06 -23.95 25.33
N ALA A 14 -8.52 -25.02 25.99
CA ALA A 14 -9.67 -24.96 26.89
C ALA A 14 -9.39 -23.96 28.04
N LEU A 15 -8.21 -24.05 28.66
CA LEU A 15 -7.81 -23.13 29.73
C LEU A 15 -7.78 -21.67 29.26
N TRP A 16 -7.25 -21.43 28.07
CA TRP A 16 -7.22 -20.09 27.48
C TRP A 16 -8.63 -19.56 27.20
N ARG A 17 -9.55 -20.41 26.70
CA ARG A 17 -10.94 -20.03 26.46
C ARG A 17 -11.68 -19.66 27.76
N ASP A 18 -11.46 -20.41 28.83
CA ASP A 18 -12.03 -20.12 30.15
C ASP A 18 -11.49 -18.79 30.71
N GLN A 19 -10.19 -18.55 30.58
CA GLN A 19 -9.55 -17.30 30.97
C GLN A 19 -10.10 -16.11 30.17
N LEU A 20 -10.25 -16.27 28.83
CA LEU A 20 -10.81 -15.23 27.98
C LEU A 20 -12.27 -14.92 28.36
N THR A 21 -13.07 -15.94 28.67
CA THR A 21 -14.45 -15.75 29.13
C THR A 21 -14.52 -14.97 30.44
N SER A 22 -13.64 -15.30 31.39
CA SER A 22 -13.52 -14.57 32.66
C SER A 22 -13.06 -13.13 32.46
N TYR A 23 -12.10 -12.93 31.54
CA TYR A 23 -11.63 -11.59 31.16
C TYR A 23 -12.74 -10.73 30.56
N GLU A 24 -13.58 -11.31 29.67
CA GLU A 24 -14.72 -10.63 29.07
C GLU A 24 -15.78 -10.16 30.08
N GLN A 25 -15.95 -10.91 31.16
CA GLN A 25 -16.89 -10.50 32.22
C GLN A 25 -16.40 -9.26 32.98
N THR A 26 -15.08 -9.12 33.13
CA THR A 26 -14.46 -8.04 33.90
C THR A 26 -14.08 -6.84 33.02
N TYR A 27 -13.58 -7.09 31.81
CA TYR A 27 -12.97 -6.11 30.90
C TYR A 27 -13.62 -6.18 29.53
N ARG A 28 -14.90 -5.80 29.45
CA ARG A 28 -15.73 -5.98 28.23
C ARG A 28 -15.21 -5.26 27.00
N GLU A 29 -14.75 -4.02 27.15
CA GLU A 29 -14.28 -3.20 26.04
C GLU A 29 -12.93 -3.73 25.50
N GLU A 30 -12.01 -4.03 26.42
CA GLU A 30 -10.70 -4.58 26.08
C GLU A 30 -10.82 -5.97 25.45
N ALA A 31 -11.73 -6.80 25.94
CA ALA A 31 -12.00 -8.12 25.37
C ALA A 31 -12.62 -8.03 23.98
N ARG A 32 -13.55 -7.07 23.76
CA ARG A 32 -14.13 -6.80 22.45
C ARG A 32 -13.04 -6.39 21.46
N GLU A 33 -12.14 -5.49 21.87
CA GLU A 33 -11.04 -5.02 21.06
C GLU A 33 -10.03 -6.15 20.75
N LEU A 34 -9.68 -6.95 21.76
CA LEU A 34 -8.82 -8.13 21.57
C LEU A 34 -9.42 -9.10 20.54
N ARG A 35 -10.70 -9.41 20.63
CA ARG A 35 -11.38 -10.26 19.65
C ARG A 35 -11.41 -9.64 18.26
N ARG A 36 -11.63 -8.32 18.15
CA ARG A 36 -11.58 -7.60 16.88
C ARG A 36 -10.19 -7.77 16.23
N VAL A 37 -9.16 -7.47 16.98
CA VAL A 37 -7.76 -7.52 16.52
C VAL A 37 -7.37 -8.95 16.13
N LEU A 38 -7.65 -9.94 16.97
CA LEU A 38 -7.36 -11.35 16.68
C LEU A 38 -8.12 -11.89 15.46
N SER A 39 -9.34 -11.36 15.20
CA SER A 39 -10.08 -11.70 13.97
C SER A 39 -9.55 -10.99 12.72
N GLY A 40 -8.59 -10.06 12.88
CA GLY A 40 -8.01 -9.24 11.83
C GLY A 40 -8.99 -8.21 11.26
N ARG A 41 -10.09 -7.91 11.93
CA ARG A 41 -11.03 -6.85 11.50
C ARG A 41 -10.47 -5.49 11.86
N LEU A 42 -10.61 -4.53 10.96
CA LEU A 42 -10.29 -3.12 11.21
C LEU A 42 -11.36 -2.49 12.13
N PRO A 43 -11.02 -1.41 12.84
CA PRO A 43 -11.99 -0.64 13.60
C PRO A 43 -13.14 -0.14 12.72
N GLU A 44 -14.32 0.07 13.31
CA GLU A 44 -15.44 0.66 12.59
C GLU A 44 -15.09 2.10 12.15
N ASN A 45 -15.56 2.47 10.96
CA ASN A 45 -15.39 3.83 10.41
C ASN A 45 -13.94 4.33 10.25
N TRP A 46 -12.92 3.47 10.34
CA TRP A 46 -11.52 3.86 10.17
C TRP A 46 -11.24 4.59 8.84
N VAL A 47 -12.01 4.28 7.79
CA VAL A 47 -11.88 4.90 6.47
C VAL A 47 -12.13 6.41 6.52
N THR A 48 -12.94 6.89 7.48
CA THR A 48 -13.21 8.34 7.64
C THR A 48 -11.99 9.13 8.12
N ALA A 49 -10.97 8.46 8.66
CA ALA A 49 -9.70 9.07 9.04
C ALA A 49 -8.76 9.31 7.83
N LEU A 50 -9.06 8.73 6.66
CA LEU A 50 -8.24 8.96 5.49
C LEU A 50 -8.28 10.44 5.07
N PRO A 51 -7.12 11.09 4.88
CA PRO A 51 -7.08 12.48 4.46
C PRO A 51 -7.54 12.60 3.00
N ARG A 52 -8.16 13.74 2.69
CA ARG A 52 -8.47 14.16 1.33
C ARG A 52 -7.59 15.33 0.96
N PHE A 53 -7.01 15.30 -0.22
CA PHE A 53 -6.13 16.33 -0.72
C PHE A 53 -6.82 17.12 -1.84
N LYS A 54 -6.73 18.44 -1.77
CA LYS A 54 -7.35 19.32 -2.77
C LYS A 54 -6.38 19.60 -3.90
N PRO A 55 -6.87 19.86 -5.12
CA PRO A 55 -6.00 20.23 -6.25
C PRO A 55 -5.14 21.47 -5.98
N ASP A 56 -5.65 22.43 -5.20
CA ASP A 56 -4.96 23.67 -4.84
C ASP A 56 -3.95 23.52 -3.69
N ASP A 57 -3.89 22.35 -3.05
CA ASP A 57 -2.87 22.06 -2.05
C ASP A 57 -1.49 22.02 -2.74
N LYS A 58 -0.45 22.43 -2.00
CA LYS A 58 0.92 22.39 -2.53
C LYS A 58 1.27 21.01 -3.05
N PRO A 59 1.92 20.92 -4.23
CA PRO A 59 2.45 19.66 -4.73
C PRO A 59 3.28 18.94 -3.68
N MET A 60 3.08 17.62 -3.56
CA MET A 60 3.82 16.81 -2.58
C MET A 60 4.20 15.46 -3.15
N ALA A 61 5.33 14.93 -2.69
CA ALA A 61 5.73 13.57 -3.00
C ALA A 61 4.73 12.56 -2.41
N THR A 62 4.48 11.46 -3.12
CA THR A 62 3.56 10.43 -2.60
C THR A 62 4.08 9.78 -1.31
N ARG A 63 5.41 9.75 -1.08
CA ARG A 63 5.96 9.36 0.25
C ARG A 63 5.54 10.30 1.37
N VAL A 64 5.42 11.62 1.10
CA VAL A 64 4.96 12.61 2.08
C VAL A 64 3.45 12.45 2.33
N ALA A 65 2.68 12.24 1.26
CA ALA A 65 1.26 11.92 1.36
C ALA A 65 1.04 10.64 2.20
N SER A 66 1.84 9.59 1.96
CA SER A 66 1.83 8.36 2.75
C SER A 66 2.10 8.60 4.25
N GLY A 67 3.07 9.46 4.58
CA GLY A 67 3.32 9.86 5.97
C GLY A 67 2.10 10.51 6.62
N LYS A 68 1.43 11.44 5.92
CA LYS A 68 0.18 12.06 6.39
C LYS A 68 -0.96 11.05 6.58
N VAL A 69 -1.07 10.07 5.69
CA VAL A 69 -2.03 8.98 5.84
C VAL A 69 -1.73 8.15 7.10
N LEU A 70 -0.46 7.79 7.32
CA LEU A 70 -0.03 7.08 8.54
C LEU A 70 -0.34 7.88 9.81
N GLU A 71 -0.06 9.19 9.82
CA GLU A 71 -0.37 10.08 10.93
C GLU A 71 -1.88 10.11 11.24
N SER A 72 -2.73 10.05 10.22
CA SER A 72 -4.19 10.03 10.39
C SER A 72 -4.72 8.67 10.82
N LEU A 73 -4.11 7.58 10.35
CA LEU A 73 -4.55 6.21 10.63
C LEU A 73 -4.06 5.68 11.98
N ALA A 74 -2.85 6.07 12.42
CA ALA A 74 -2.26 5.58 13.65
C ALA A 74 -3.13 5.77 14.91
N PRO A 75 -3.85 6.90 15.12
CA PRO A 75 -4.75 7.06 16.25
C PRO A 75 -5.96 6.13 16.22
N VAL A 76 -6.43 5.74 15.05
CA VAL A 76 -7.68 4.97 14.88
C VAL A 76 -7.44 3.47 14.64
N ILE A 77 -6.22 3.05 14.30
CA ILE A 77 -5.84 1.65 14.12
C ILE A 77 -4.71 1.31 15.11
N PRO A 78 -5.03 0.91 16.34
CA PRO A 78 -4.03 0.67 17.39
C PRO A 78 -3.00 -0.41 17.04
N GLU A 79 -3.41 -1.43 16.29
CA GLU A 79 -2.56 -2.53 15.85
C GLU A 79 -1.62 -2.19 14.67
N LEU A 80 -1.71 -0.99 14.10
CA LEU A 80 -0.81 -0.53 13.04
C LEU A 80 0.55 -0.18 13.66
N VAL A 81 1.57 -0.94 13.32
CA VAL A 81 2.94 -0.79 13.83
C VAL A 81 3.94 -0.93 12.68
N GLY A 82 5.11 -0.35 12.80
CA GLY A 82 6.10 -0.52 11.75
C GLY A 82 7.31 0.37 11.90
N GLY A 83 8.08 0.49 10.82
CA GLY A 83 9.29 1.29 10.80
C GLY A 83 10.05 1.11 9.50
N ALA A 84 11.34 1.44 9.53
CA ALA A 84 12.17 1.41 8.34
C ALA A 84 13.52 0.75 8.60
N ALA A 85 14.17 0.33 7.51
CA ALA A 85 15.56 -0.10 7.52
C ALA A 85 16.50 1.13 7.55
N ASP A 86 16.51 1.82 8.69
CA ASP A 86 17.31 3.03 8.99
C ASP A 86 16.99 4.26 8.12
N LEU A 87 15.81 4.29 7.49
CA LEU A 87 15.41 5.33 6.52
C LEU A 87 14.09 6.04 6.91
N ALA A 88 13.61 5.91 8.16
CA ALA A 88 12.32 6.45 8.58
C ALA A 88 12.10 7.95 8.26
N PRO A 89 13.09 8.85 8.43
CA PRO A 89 12.93 10.25 8.05
C PRO A 89 12.73 10.45 6.55
N SER A 90 13.44 9.68 5.73
CA SER A 90 13.37 9.76 4.27
C SER A 90 12.10 9.09 3.71
N THR A 91 11.69 7.97 4.27
CA THR A 91 10.49 7.24 3.85
C THR A 91 9.20 7.81 4.43
N ARG A 92 9.30 8.73 5.41
CA ARG A 92 8.15 9.35 6.12
C ARG A 92 7.25 8.32 6.80
N THR A 93 7.85 7.33 7.47
CA THR A 93 7.14 6.20 8.06
C THR A 93 7.23 6.12 9.58
N TYR A 94 7.66 7.18 10.23
CA TYR A 94 7.66 7.31 11.69
C TYR A 94 6.28 7.77 12.19
N LEU A 95 5.69 7.03 13.12
CA LEU A 95 4.40 7.35 13.74
C LEU A 95 4.65 8.34 14.89
N SER A 96 4.46 9.63 14.64
CA SER A 96 4.65 10.68 15.63
C SER A 96 3.72 10.52 16.84
N GLY A 97 4.26 10.60 18.06
CA GLY A 97 3.48 10.47 19.29
C GLY A 97 3.25 9.04 19.78
N PHE A 98 3.71 8.00 19.05
CA PHE A 98 3.49 6.60 19.44
C PHE A 98 4.74 5.90 19.96
N GLY A 99 5.82 6.63 20.19
CA GLY A 99 7.06 6.15 20.83
C GLY A 99 7.80 5.04 20.06
N ASP A 100 9.01 4.77 20.47
CA ASP A 100 9.86 3.74 19.92
C ASP A 100 9.67 2.43 20.68
N PHE A 101 9.57 1.32 19.96
CA PHE A 101 9.56 0.00 20.56
C PHE A 101 10.97 -0.36 21.07
N SER A 102 11.08 -0.58 22.36
CA SER A 102 12.31 -1.05 23.01
C SER A 102 11.98 -1.97 24.18
N ARG A 103 13.02 -2.48 24.83
CA ARG A 103 12.85 -3.27 26.05
C ARG A 103 12.20 -2.45 27.18
N GLU A 104 12.54 -1.17 27.25
CA GLU A 104 12.03 -0.21 28.25
C GLU A 104 10.66 0.35 27.87
N THR A 105 10.36 0.39 26.60
CA THR A 105 9.10 0.94 26.03
C THR A 105 8.41 -0.06 25.09
N PRO A 106 7.95 -1.23 25.58
CA PRO A 106 7.36 -2.28 24.75
C PRO A 106 6.00 -1.89 24.12
N GLN A 107 5.40 -0.79 24.56
CA GLN A 107 4.19 -0.19 23.99
C GLN A 107 4.48 0.71 22.80
N GLY A 108 5.74 1.01 22.49
CA GLY A 108 6.13 1.81 21.34
C GLY A 108 5.74 1.13 20.02
N ARG A 109 5.34 1.93 19.03
CA ARG A 109 4.83 1.43 17.75
C ARG A 109 5.80 1.63 16.60
N ASN A 110 6.91 2.33 16.81
CA ASN A 110 7.97 2.54 15.85
C ASN A 110 9.11 1.54 16.06
N TYR A 111 9.41 0.75 15.04
CA TYR A 111 10.45 -0.26 15.05
C TYR A 111 11.67 0.21 14.26
N HIS A 112 12.85 0.14 14.87
CA HIS A 112 14.12 0.48 14.26
C HIS A 112 14.82 -0.80 13.79
N PHE A 113 14.60 -1.18 12.53
CA PHE A 113 15.14 -2.44 11.98
C PHE A 113 16.64 -2.36 11.69
N GLY A 114 17.20 -1.14 11.56
CA GLY A 114 18.56 -0.92 11.10
C GLY A 114 18.71 -1.25 9.61
N ILE A 115 19.92 -1.21 9.07
CA ILE A 115 20.21 -1.54 7.67
C ILE A 115 20.14 -3.07 7.49
N ARG A 116 18.92 -3.63 7.48
CA ARG A 116 18.64 -5.08 7.46
C ARG A 116 17.32 -5.38 6.76
N GLU A 117 17.22 -5.07 5.48
CA GLU A 117 15.98 -5.17 4.71
C GLU A 117 15.40 -6.60 4.73
N HIS A 118 16.24 -7.62 4.53
CA HIS A 118 15.81 -9.01 4.62
C HIS A 118 15.33 -9.37 6.03
N GLY A 119 16.07 -8.98 7.06
CA GLY A 119 15.70 -9.19 8.46
C GLY A 119 14.40 -8.49 8.81
N MET A 120 14.22 -7.23 8.36
CA MET A 120 12.96 -6.49 8.50
C MET A 120 11.80 -7.29 7.88
N GLY A 121 11.92 -7.70 6.62
CA GLY A 121 10.87 -8.47 5.95
C GLY A 121 10.54 -9.78 6.69
N ALA A 122 11.55 -10.49 7.20
CA ALA A 122 11.35 -11.73 7.96
C ALA A 122 10.66 -11.48 9.31
N ILE A 123 11.01 -10.40 10.01
CA ILE A 123 10.36 -9.98 11.25
C ILE A 123 8.89 -9.64 11.00
N LEU A 124 8.58 -8.87 9.95
CA LEU A 124 7.20 -8.53 9.57
C LEU A 124 6.38 -9.80 9.28
N ASN A 125 6.96 -10.79 8.59
CA ASN A 125 6.31 -12.08 8.36
C ASN A 125 6.00 -12.79 9.68
N GLY A 126 6.96 -12.81 10.62
CA GLY A 126 6.76 -13.40 11.95
C GLY A 126 5.67 -12.69 12.75
N MET A 127 5.61 -11.34 12.69
CA MET A 127 4.57 -10.56 13.35
C MET A 127 3.18 -10.88 12.78
N MET A 128 3.06 -11.00 11.45
CA MET A 128 1.80 -11.40 10.82
C MET A 128 1.36 -12.83 11.17
N LEU A 129 2.31 -13.76 11.25
CA LEU A 129 2.02 -15.16 11.63
C LEU A 129 1.57 -15.28 13.09
N TYR A 130 2.14 -14.48 13.96
CA TYR A 130 1.72 -14.44 15.37
C TYR A 130 0.29 -13.90 15.52
N GLY A 131 -0.07 -12.92 14.69
CA GLY A 131 -1.38 -12.27 14.70
C GLY A 131 -1.48 -11.09 15.66
N GLY A 132 -2.57 -10.36 15.56
CA GLY A 132 -2.86 -9.23 16.44
C GLY A 132 -2.17 -7.92 16.08
N LEU A 133 -1.36 -7.89 15.03
CA LEU A 133 -0.68 -6.70 14.54
C LEU A 133 -0.93 -6.49 13.05
N ARG A 134 -0.78 -5.26 12.60
CA ARG A 134 -0.73 -4.86 11.18
C ARG A 134 0.61 -4.18 10.91
N PRO A 135 1.63 -4.98 10.61
CA PRO A 135 2.97 -4.46 10.45
C PRO A 135 3.19 -3.89 9.05
N TYR A 136 3.93 -2.77 9.00
CA TYR A 136 4.52 -2.25 7.78
C TYR A 136 6.03 -2.11 7.92
N GLY A 137 6.75 -2.21 6.79
CA GLY A 137 8.19 -2.00 6.73
C GLY A 137 8.58 -1.16 5.54
N ALA A 138 9.50 -0.23 5.73
CA ALA A 138 9.88 0.76 4.74
C ALA A 138 11.37 0.77 4.43
N THR A 139 11.65 1.00 3.15
CA THR A 139 13.00 1.29 2.64
C THR A 139 12.87 1.99 1.29
N PHE A 140 13.98 2.30 0.61
CA PHE A 140 13.93 2.74 -0.78
C PHE A 140 13.59 1.57 -1.72
N LEU A 141 12.99 1.86 -2.85
CA LEU A 141 12.56 0.82 -3.81
C LEU A 141 13.76 -0.03 -4.28
N ILE A 142 14.90 0.57 -4.52
CA ILE A 142 16.12 -0.14 -4.93
C ILE A 142 16.51 -1.23 -3.92
N PHE A 143 16.34 -0.99 -2.62
CA PHE A 143 16.68 -1.94 -1.56
C PHE A 143 15.66 -3.05 -1.37
N SER A 144 14.54 -3.03 -2.10
CA SER A 144 13.65 -4.20 -2.21
C SER A 144 14.38 -5.45 -2.71
N ASP A 145 15.48 -5.27 -3.45
CA ASP A 145 16.33 -6.37 -3.91
C ASP A 145 16.94 -7.16 -2.75
N TYR A 146 17.34 -6.49 -1.67
CA TYR A 146 17.89 -7.16 -0.49
C TYR A 146 16.82 -7.92 0.31
N MET A 147 15.53 -7.54 0.23
CA MET A 147 14.47 -8.21 0.98
C MET A 147 13.59 -9.15 0.12
N ARG A 148 13.89 -9.31 -1.16
CA ARG A 148 13.11 -10.10 -2.11
C ARG A 148 12.73 -11.51 -1.61
N PRO A 149 13.62 -12.32 -1.00
CA PRO A 149 13.23 -13.65 -0.52
C PRO A 149 12.18 -13.61 0.59
N SER A 150 12.26 -12.66 1.55
CA SER A 150 11.26 -12.51 2.60
C SER A 150 9.91 -12.00 2.07
N VAL A 151 9.93 -11.11 1.08
CA VAL A 151 8.71 -10.65 0.36
C VAL A 151 8.05 -11.81 -0.38
N ARG A 152 8.85 -12.62 -1.09
CA ARG A 152 8.35 -13.80 -1.79
C ARG A 152 7.72 -14.81 -0.82
N LEU A 153 8.30 -15.00 0.36
CA LEU A 153 7.72 -15.86 1.39
C LEU A 153 6.40 -15.29 1.93
N ALA A 154 6.30 -13.97 2.17
CA ALA A 154 5.03 -13.35 2.54
C ALA A 154 3.94 -13.62 1.50
N ALA A 155 4.27 -13.45 0.21
CA ALA A 155 3.35 -13.71 -0.90
C ALA A 155 2.93 -15.18 -0.98
N LEU A 156 3.88 -16.12 -0.84
CA LEU A 156 3.63 -17.56 -0.86
C LEU A 156 2.75 -18.01 0.32
N MET A 157 2.94 -17.40 1.49
CA MET A 157 2.20 -17.72 2.71
C MET A 157 0.88 -16.94 2.84
N GLY A 158 0.58 -16.03 1.91
CA GLY A 158 -0.63 -15.21 1.94
C GLY A 158 -0.66 -14.21 3.11
N LEU A 159 0.49 -13.70 3.54
CA LEU A 159 0.59 -12.79 4.68
C LEU A 159 0.34 -11.34 4.26
N PRO A 160 -0.62 -10.63 4.85
CA PRO A 160 -0.95 -9.26 4.50
C PRO A 160 0.03 -8.23 5.11
N VAL A 161 1.32 -8.39 4.84
CA VAL A 161 2.37 -7.43 5.18
C VAL A 161 2.29 -6.23 4.26
N ILE A 162 2.51 -5.02 4.79
CA ILE A 162 2.56 -3.79 4.00
C ILE A 162 4.01 -3.36 3.84
N TYR A 163 4.46 -3.24 2.59
CA TYR A 163 5.76 -2.70 2.24
C TYR A 163 5.60 -1.26 1.73
N VAL A 164 6.40 -0.33 2.26
CA VAL A 164 6.42 1.07 1.85
C VAL A 164 7.79 1.34 1.21
N TRP A 165 7.83 1.29 -0.12
CA TRP A 165 9.04 1.52 -0.89
C TRP A 165 8.99 2.89 -1.56
N THR A 166 9.89 3.78 -1.13
CA THR A 166 9.97 5.14 -1.63
C THR A 166 11.12 5.31 -2.61
N HIS A 167 11.25 6.48 -3.25
CA HIS A 167 12.29 6.75 -4.23
C HIS A 167 12.13 5.82 -5.44
N ASP A 168 10.96 5.91 -6.08
CA ASP A 168 10.39 4.94 -7.02
C ASP A 168 10.98 4.98 -8.44
N SER A 169 11.81 5.97 -8.76
CA SER A 169 12.29 6.21 -10.13
C SER A 169 13.66 6.89 -10.15
N ILE A 170 14.16 7.17 -11.33
CA ILE A 170 15.42 7.93 -11.56
C ILE A 170 15.36 9.37 -11.00
N PHE A 171 14.17 9.86 -10.59
CA PHE A 171 14.04 11.17 -9.96
C PHE A 171 14.34 11.17 -8.45
N VAL A 172 15.21 10.26 -7.99
CA VAL A 172 15.68 10.24 -6.59
C VAL A 172 16.60 11.42 -6.26
N GLY A 173 17.23 12.02 -7.26
CA GLY A 173 18.12 13.19 -7.13
C GLY A 173 19.59 12.80 -7.07
N GLU A 174 20.31 13.35 -6.09
CA GLU A 174 21.81 13.28 -6.01
C GLU A 174 22.36 11.94 -5.53
N ASP A 175 21.52 11.01 -5.13
CA ASP A 175 21.95 9.70 -4.59
C ASP A 175 22.68 8.82 -5.64
N GLY A 176 22.41 9.10 -6.93
CA GLY A 176 23.10 8.48 -8.06
C GLY A 176 22.61 7.07 -8.42
N PRO A 177 23.27 6.41 -9.37
CA PRO A 177 22.77 5.18 -10.02
C PRO A 177 22.63 3.99 -9.07
N THR A 178 23.32 3.98 -7.93
CA THR A 178 23.16 2.92 -6.91
C THR A 178 21.82 2.98 -6.19
N HIS A 179 21.08 4.08 -6.31
CA HIS A 179 19.81 4.32 -5.64
C HIS A 179 18.64 4.52 -6.61
N GLU A 180 18.93 4.53 -7.92
CA GLU A 180 17.96 4.74 -9.00
C GLU A 180 17.38 3.41 -9.48
N PRO A 181 16.12 3.07 -9.13
CA PRO A 181 15.51 1.82 -9.55
C PRO A 181 15.13 1.87 -11.03
N ILE A 182 15.40 0.78 -11.75
CA ILE A 182 15.03 0.58 -13.15
C ILE A 182 14.12 -0.65 -13.29
N GLU A 183 14.65 -1.86 -13.01
CA GLU A 183 13.96 -3.13 -13.18
C GLU A 183 13.12 -3.54 -11.96
N GLN A 184 13.28 -2.90 -10.79
CA GLN A 184 12.67 -3.31 -9.54
C GLN A 184 11.16 -3.40 -9.64
N LEU A 185 10.51 -2.37 -10.22
CA LEU A 185 9.05 -2.33 -10.34
C LEU A 185 8.52 -3.51 -11.16
N MET A 186 9.11 -3.78 -12.33
CA MET A 186 8.69 -4.92 -13.18
C MET A 186 8.96 -6.25 -12.49
N SER A 187 10.13 -6.42 -11.89
CA SER A 187 10.50 -7.66 -11.24
C SER A 187 9.65 -7.96 -9.99
N LEU A 188 9.17 -6.95 -9.29
CA LEU A 188 8.24 -7.10 -8.17
C LEU A 188 6.84 -7.52 -8.65
N ARG A 189 6.37 -6.95 -9.77
CA ARG A 189 5.10 -7.34 -10.40
C ARG A 189 5.06 -8.80 -10.85
N LEU A 190 6.23 -9.43 -11.05
CA LEU A 190 6.33 -10.86 -11.40
C LEU A 190 6.20 -11.80 -10.19
N ILE A 191 6.24 -11.30 -8.95
CA ILE A 191 6.05 -12.15 -7.77
C ILE A 191 4.56 -12.47 -7.64
N PRO A 192 4.15 -13.75 -7.76
CA PRO A 192 2.75 -14.12 -7.62
C PRO A 192 2.21 -13.74 -6.24
N ASN A 193 0.97 -13.26 -6.18
CA ASN A 193 0.30 -12.85 -4.96
C ASN A 193 0.91 -11.62 -4.24
N LEU A 194 1.82 -10.88 -4.88
CA LEU A 194 2.26 -9.57 -4.41
C LEU A 194 1.45 -8.48 -5.12
N THR A 195 0.65 -7.75 -4.38
CA THR A 195 -0.06 -6.58 -4.92
C THR A 195 0.88 -5.38 -4.90
N VAL A 196 1.22 -4.86 -6.07
CA VAL A 196 2.09 -3.67 -6.22
C VAL A 196 1.22 -2.49 -6.64
N ILE A 197 1.26 -1.40 -5.86
CA ILE A 197 0.49 -0.17 -6.12
C ILE A 197 1.44 1.01 -6.22
N ARG A 198 1.46 1.69 -7.36
CA ARG A 198 2.24 2.90 -7.62
C ARG A 198 1.29 4.07 -7.86
N PRO A 199 0.94 4.84 -6.82
CA PRO A 199 -0.06 5.90 -6.90
C PRO A 199 0.44 7.14 -7.62
N ALA A 200 -0.47 7.81 -8.34
CA ALA A 200 -0.18 9.00 -9.14
C ALA A 200 -0.03 10.28 -8.31
N ASP A 201 -0.76 10.38 -7.20
CA ASP A 201 -0.81 11.57 -6.36
C ASP A 201 -1.17 11.25 -4.90
N ALA A 202 -1.45 12.28 -4.12
CA ALA A 202 -1.78 12.13 -2.71
C ALA A 202 -3.13 11.42 -2.48
N ASN A 203 -4.14 11.61 -3.32
CA ASN A 203 -5.43 10.95 -3.20
C ASN A 203 -5.34 9.46 -3.56
N GLU A 204 -4.63 9.11 -4.64
CA GLU A 204 -4.35 7.71 -4.94
C GLU A 204 -3.49 7.05 -3.85
N THR A 205 -2.58 7.81 -3.19
CA THR A 205 -1.80 7.29 -2.05
C THR A 205 -2.69 6.95 -0.86
N ALA A 206 -3.67 7.79 -0.53
CA ALA A 206 -4.65 7.47 0.52
C ALA A 206 -5.48 6.24 0.17
N ALA A 207 -5.91 6.13 -1.10
CA ALA A 207 -6.61 4.97 -1.61
C ALA A 207 -5.75 3.68 -1.59
N ALA A 208 -4.45 3.80 -1.90
CA ALA A 208 -3.50 2.69 -1.85
C ALA A 208 -3.32 2.14 -0.42
N TRP A 209 -3.27 3.01 0.59
CA TRP A 209 -3.27 2.60 2.00
C TRP A 209 -4.57 1.89 2.38
N LYS A 210 -5.74 2.38 1.88
CA LYS A 210 -7.01 1.69 2.09
C LYS A 210 -6.95 0.27 1.56
N VAL A 211 -6.54 0.11 0.32
CA VAL A 211 -6.40 -1.22 -0.30
C VAL A 211 -5.44 -2.11 0.49
N ALA A 212 -4.25 -1.58 0.88
CA ALA A 212 -3.26 -2.34 1.63
C ALA A 212 -3.77 -2.83 2.99
N LEU A 213 -4.59 -2.03 3.68
CA LEU A 213 -5.18 -2.40 4.97
C LEU A 213 -6.33 -3.40 4.83
N GLU A 214 -7.10 -3.33 3.74
CA GLU A 214 -8.22 -4.24 3.47
C GLU A 214 -7.78 -5.56 2.83
N HIS A 215 -6.65 -5.58 2.11
CA HIS A 215 -6.12 -6.77 1.47
C HIS A 215 -5.62 -7.77 2.52
N ARG A 216 -6.16 -9.01 2.48
CA ARG A 216 -5.90 -10.02 3.52
C ARG A 216 -5.28 -11.31 2.99
N SER A 217 -5.18 -11.48 1.69
CA SER A 217 -4.76 -12.72 1.05
C SER A 217 -3.30 -12.73 0.59
N GLY A 218 -2.59 -11.61 0.78
CA GLY A 218 -1.19 -11.46 0.38
C GLY A 218 -0.62 -10.11 0.76
N PRO A 219 0.68 -9.90 0.56
CA PRO A 219 1.34 -8.65 0.85
C PRO A 219 1.00 -7.56 -0.17
N THR A 220 1.03 -6.31 0.28
CA THR A 220 0.85 -5.13 -0.57
C THR A 220 2.07 -4.23 -0.50
N ALA A 221 2.58 -3.85 -1.64
CA ALA A 221 3.70 -2.93 -1.81
C ALA A 221 3.21 -1.57 -2.33
N LEU A 222 3.47 -0.53 -1.58
CA LEU A 222 3.25 0.87 -1.96
C LEU A 222 4.55 1.44 -2.51
N VAL A 223 4.57 1.77 -3.80
CA VAL A 223 5.75 2.30 -4.50
C VAL A 223 5.57 3.80 -4.69
N LEU A 224 6.38 4.59 -4.00
CA LEU A 224 6.12 6.01 -3.74
C LEU A 224 7.25 6.91 -4.27
N SER A 225 6.86 8.06 -4.82
CA SER A 225 7.80 9.05 -5.37
C SER A 225 8.61 9.77 -4.29
N ARG A 226 9.82 10.18 -4.66
CA ARG A 226 10.65 11.13 -3.89
C ARG A 226 10.33 12.57 -4.29
N GLN A 227 10.15 12.83 -5.58
CA GLN A 227 9.81 14.15 -6.12
C GLN A 227 8.35 14.54 -5.82
N ASN A 228 8.10 15.83 -5.75
CA ASN A 228 6.75 16.36 -5.57
C ASN A 228 5.92 16.18 -6.85
N LEU A 229 4.68 15.76 -6.68
CA LEU A 229 3.70 15.59 -7.73
C LEU A 229 2.51 16.52 -7.49
N PRO A 230 1.83 17.01 -8.54
CA PRO A 230 0.61 17.79 -8.39
C PRO A 230 -0.51 16.91 -7.80
N ASN A 231 -1.43 17.51 -7.05
CA ASN A 231 -2.69 16.86 -6.70
C ASN A 231 -3.65 17.02 -7.88
N LEU A 232 -4.07 15.90 -8.44
CA LEU A 232 -4.91 15.89 -9.64
C LEU A 232 -6.39 16.10 -9.27
N SER A 233 -7.08 16.99 -9.96
CA SER A 233 -8.51 17.21 -9.75
C SER A 233 -9.34 15.96 -10.05
N GLU A 234 -8.88 15.17 -11.01
CA GLU A 234 -9.52 13.95 -11.49
C GLU A 234 -9.52 12.82 -10.47
N THR A 235 -8.56 12.81 -9.51
CA THR A 235 -8.44 11.77 -8.49
C THR A 235 -9.32 12.01 -7.27
N VAL A 236 -9.73 13.24 -6.99
CA VAL A 236 -10.41 13.64 -5.74
C VAL A 236 -11.58 12.72 -5.37
N ASP A 237 -12.44 12.43 -6.34
CA ASP A 237 -13.62 11.59 -6.12
C ASP A 237 -13.50 10.18 -6.70
N ARG A 238 -12.44 9.89 -7.48
CA ARG A 238 -12.28 8.63 -8.20
C ARG A 238 -11.24 7.69 -7.59
N ALA A 239 -10.26 8.23 -6.85
CA ALA A 239 -9.11 7.46 -6.39
C ALA A 239 -9.51 6.26 -5.51
N LEU A 240 -10.44 6.42 -4.56
CA LEU A 240 -10.80 5.36 -3.62
C LEU A 240 -11.34 4.11 -4.32
N GLU A 241 -12.19 4.28 -5.33
CA GLU A 241 -12.73 3.17 -6.10
C GLU A 241 -11.77 2.73 -7.22
N GLY A 242 -11.13 3.69 -7.89
CA GLY A 242 -10.25 3.44 -9.02
C GLY A 242 -9.01 2.62 -8.64
N VAL A 243 -8.33 2.99 -7.56
CA VAL A 243 -7.17 2.25 -7.05
C VAL A 243 -7.55 0.86 -6.58
N ALA A 244 -8.71 0.71 -5.93
CA ALA A 244 -9.21 -0.61 -5.51
C ALA A 244 -9.48 -1.55 -6.69
N ARG A 245 -9.74 -1.00 -7.88
CA ARG A 245 -9.90 -1.76 -9.13
C ARG A 245 -8.61 -1.93 -9.93
N GLY A 246 -7.53 -1.28 -9.51
CA GLY A 246 -6.18 -1.42 -10.08
C GLY A 246 -5.90 -0.57 -11.31
N ALA A 247 -6.87 -0.34 -12.18
CA ALA A 247 -6.81 0.65 -13.27
C ALA A 247 -8.20 1.21 -13.54
N TYR A 248 -8.27 2.48 -13.90
CA TYR A 248 -9.54 3.17 -14.16
C TYR A 248 -9.38 4.32 -15.15
N VAL A 249 -10.47 4.69 -15.79
CA VAL A 249 -10.48 5.87 -16.65
C VAL A 249 -10.42 7.12 -15.79
N LEU A 250 -9.26 7.78 -15.80
CA LEU A 250 -9.03 9.02 -15.06
C LEU A 250 -9.64 10.20 -15.79
N SER A 251 -9.41 10.29 -17.11
CA SER A 251 -9.95 11.35 -17.95
C SER A 251 -10.42 10.79 -19.30
N GLU A 252 -11.65 11.09 -19.64
CA GLU A 252 -12.20 10.75 -20.96
C GLU A 252 -11.68 11.71 -22.04
N SER A 253 -11.79 11.27 -23.29
CA SER A 253 -11.51 12.16 -24.42
C SER A 253 -12.43 13.38 -24.37
N PRO A 254 -11.91 14.61 -24.51
CA PRO A 254 -12.75 15.79 -24.67
C PRO A 254 -13.45 15.89 -26.04
N LEU A 255 -13.18 14.95 -26.95
CA LEU A 255 -13.88 14.78 -28.24
C LEU A 255 -14.87 13.62 -28.15
N ASP A 256 -15.87 13.60 -29.05
CA ASP A 256 -16.88 12.53 -29.14
C ASP A 256 -16.31 11.17 -29.59
N ARG A 257 -15.00 11.05 -29.69
CA ARG A 257 -14.29 9.82 -30.07
C ARG A 257 -13.00 9.66 -29.26
N VAL A 258 -12.55 8.43 -29.17
CA VAL A 258 -11.24 8.08 -28.60
C VAL A 258 -10.37 7.49 -29.68
N ASP A 259 -9.34 8.20 -30.08
CA ASP A 259 -8.37 7.81 -31.10
C ASP A 259 -7.19 7.02 -30.51
N ILE A 260 -6.83 7.32 -29.21
CA ILE A 260 -5.74 6.69 -28.49
C ILE A 260 -6.05 6.59 -26.99
N ILE A 261 -5.52 5.57 -26.33
CA ILE A 261 -5.53 5.45 -24.87
C ILE A 261 -4.09 5.65 -24.36
N LEU A 262 -3.93 6.61 -23.46
CA LEU A 262 -2.69 6.84 -22.69
C LEU A 262 -2.83 6.12 -21.34
N ILE A 263 -1.94 5.17 -21.06
CA ILE A 263 -1.96 4.36 -19.84
C ILE A 263 -0.74 4.73 -19.03
N ALA A 264 -0.92 5.26 -17.85
CA ALA A 264 0.17 5.71 -17.01
C ALA A 264 0.02 5.21 -15.57
N THR A 265 1.13 5.21 -14.82
CA THR A 265 1.18 4.84 -13.41
C THR A 265 2.13 5.77 -12.65
N GLY A 266 1.80 6.09 -11.38
CA GLY A 266 2.67 6.95 -10.59
C GLY A 266 2.83 8.36 -11.16
N SER A 267 4.05 8.87 -11.13
CA SER A 267 4.39 10.24 -11.57
C SER A 267 3.98 10.55 -13.01
N GLU A 268 3.99 9.57 -13.89
CA GLU A 268 3.73 9.74 -15.33
C GLU A 268 2.25 9.98 -15.66
N VAL A 269 1.35 9.81 -14.69
CA VAL A 269 -0.10 10.10 -14.88
C VAL A 269 -0.34 11.59 -15.12
N ALA A 270 0.39 12.47 -14.43
CA ALA A 270 0.30 13.90 -14.67
C ALA A 270 0.75 14.27 -16.09
N ASP A 271 1.82 13.66 -16.58
CA ASP A 271 2.33 13.86 -17.93
C ASP A 271 1.33 13.35 -19.00
N ALA A 272 0.66 12.22 -18.72
CA ALA A 272 -0.40 11.71 -19.59
C ALA A 272 -1.58 12.67 -19.72
N LEU A 273 -1.98 13.35 -18.63
CA LEU A 273 -3.02 14.37 -18.66
C LEU A 273 -2.58 15.61 -19.46
N GLU A 274 -1.35 16.04 -19.33
CA GLU A 274 -0.80 17.13 -20.15
C GLU A 274 -0.72 16.71 -21.63
N ALA A 275 -0.29 15.51 -21.93
CA ALA A 275 -0.27 14.97 -23.29
C ALA A 275 -1.69 14.91 -23.89
N GLN A 276 -2.71 14.55 -23.11
CA GLN A 276 -4.10 14.59 -23.54
C GLN A 276 -4.51 16.02 -24.01
N LYS A 277 -4.15 17.05 -23.24
CA LYS A 277 -4.44 18.45 -23.60
C LYS A 277 -3.74 18.89 -24.90
N LEU A 278 -2.50 18.45 -25.11
CA LEU A 278 -1.76 18.72 -26.33
C LEU A 278 -2.35 18.00 -27.54
N LEU A 279 -2.74 16.74 -27.40
CA LEU A 279 -3.41 15.94 -28.44
C LEU A 279 -4.77 16.54 -28.81
N HIS A 280 -5.53 17.02 -27.80
CA HIS A 280 -6.80 17.69 -28.03
C HIS A 280 -6.66 18.93 -28.94
N LYS A 281 -5.62 19.75 -28.75
CA LYS A 281 -5.32 20.90 -29.63
C LYS A 281 -5.11 20.47 -31.09
N GLN A 282 -4.64 19.24 -31.30
CA GLN A 282 -4.43 18.64 -32.61
C GLN A 282 -5.66 17.87 -33.12
N ARG A 283 -6.82 17.97 -32.42
CA ARG A 283 -8.07 17.25 -32.71
C ARG A 283 -7.91 15.71 -32.66
N ILE A 284 -7.03 15.21 -31.79
CA ILE A 284 -6.85 13.80 -31.50
C ILE A 284 -7.53 13.52 -30.15
N GLY A 285 -8.50 12.60 -30.16
CA GLY A 285 -9.21 12.18 -28.96
C GLY A 285 -8.36 11.19 -28.15
N ALA A 286 -7.92 11.60 -26.96
CA ALA A 286 -7.16 10.74 -26.08
C ALA A 286 -7.93 10.48 -24.77
N ARG A 287 -8.01 9.21 -24.36
CA ARG A 287 -8.45 8.78 -23.04
C ARG A 287 -7.21 8.58 -22.16
N VAL A 288 -7.24 9.04 -20.92
CA VAL A 288 -6.20 8.76 -19.94
C VAL A 288 -6.68 7.73 -18.92
N VAL A 289 -5.89 6.68 -18.74
CA VAL A 289 -6.12 5.62 -17.77
C VAL A 289 -5.01 5.69 -16.73
N SER A 290 -5.37 5.87 -15.45
CA SER A 290 -4.47 5.61 -14.35
C SER A 290 -4.48 4.11 -14.04
N ALA A 291 -3.30 3.50 -13.99
CA ALA A 291 -3.11 2.07 -13.75
C ALA A 291 -2.17 1.83 -12.56
N PRO A 292 -2.57 2.21 -11.34
CA PRO A 292 -1.72 2.07 -10.17
C PRO A 292 -1.36 0.61 -9.83
N SER A 293 -2.20 -0.37 -10.20
CA SER A 293 -1.94 -1.79 -9.89
C SER A 293 -2.49 -2.73 -10.97
N TRP A 294 -1.60 -3.37 -11.71
CA TRP A 294 -2.00 -4.34 -12.73
C TRP A 294 -2.60 -5.61 -12.13
N SER A 295 -2.08 -6.11 -11.00
CA SER A 295 -2.61 -7.32 -10.36
C SER A 295 -4.07 -7.15 -9.95
N LEU A 296 -4.44 -6.02 -9.34
CA LEU A 296 -5.83 -5.72 -9.00
C LEU A 296 -6.72 -5.54 -10.23
N PHE A 297 -6.18 -4.98 -11.32
CA PHE A 297 -6.93 -4.85 -12.57
C PHE A 297 -7.18 -6.19 -13.25
N ASP A 298 -6.20 -7.09 -13.19
CA ASP A 298 -6.34 -8.44 -13.77
C ASP A 298 -7.42 -9.27 -13.07
N GLU A 299 -7.68 -9.03 -11.80
CA GLU A 299 -8.76 -9.65 -11.03
C GLU A 299 -10.16 -9.13 -11.40
N GLN A 300 -10.24 -8.00 -12.11
CA GLN A 300 -11.54 -7.41 -12.44
C GLN A 300 -12.32 -8.24 -13.48
N PRO A 301 -13.66 -8.21 -13.40
CA PRO A 301 -14.50 -8.84 -14.42
C PRO A 301 -14.20 -8.31 -15.83
N LEU A 302 -14.34 -9.16 -16.84
CA LEU A 302 -14.03 -8.83 -18.22
C LEU A 302 -14.75 -7.57 -18.70
N PHE A 303 -16.03 -7.39 -18.33
CA PHE A 303 -16.80 -6.21 -18.74
C PHE A 303 -16.16 -4.91 -18.22
N TYR A 304 -15.61 -4.90 -16.99
CA TYR A 304 -14.91 -3.74 -16.44
C TYR A 304 -13.61 -3.47 -17.20
N LYS A 305 -12.81 -4.53 -17.43
CA LYS A 305 -11.57 -4.41 -18.20
C LYS A 305 -11.81 -3.86 -19.61
N LEU A 306 -12.87 -4.32 -20.26
CA LEU A 306 -13.27 -3.84 -21.59
C LEU A 306 -13.83 -2.40 -21.59
N ASN A 307 -14.43 -1.96 -20.48
CA ASN A 307 -14.84 -0.56 -20.35
C ASN A 307 -13.64 0.38 -20.19
N VAL A 308 -12.62 -0.02 -19.42
CA VAL A 308 -11.40 0.77 -19.25
C VAL A 308 -10.54 0.73 -20.51
N LEU A 309 -10.33 -0.45 -21.08
CA LEU A 309 -9.48 -0.72 -22.24
C LEU A 309 -10.26 -1.42 -23.35
N PRO A 310 -11.18 -0.73 -24.05
CA PRO A 310 -12.01 -1.31 -25.08
C PRO A 310 -11.18 -1.84 -26.26
N THR A 311 -11.53 -3.03 -26.75
CA THR A 311 -10.74 -3.75 -27.78
C THR A 311 -10.72 -3.06 -29.15
N HIS A 312 -11.73 -2.27 -29.46
CA HIS A 312 -11.79 -1.54 -30.73
C HIS A 312 -10.82 -0.35 -30.80
N ILE A 313 -10.31 0.11 -29.64
CA ILE A 313 -9.28 1.15 -29.59
C ILE A 313 -7.91 0.46 -29.50
N ILE A 314 -7.28 0.27 -30.64
CA ILE A 314 -6.03 -0.47 -30.79
C ILE A 314 -4.79 0.39 -30.50
N LYS A 315 -4.89 1.72 -30.67
CA LYS A 315 -3.77 2.64 -30.36
C LYS A 315 -3.71 2.84 -28.85
N ARG A 316 -2.68 2.31 -28.24
CA ARG A 316 -2.43 2.40 -26.79
C ARG A 316 -0.97 2.72 -26.57
N LEU A 317 -0.71 3.70 -25.71
CA LEU A 317 0.63 4.06 -25.26
C LEU A 317 0.69 3.85 -23.75
N ALA A 318 1.60 3.02 -23.28
CA ALA A 318 1.95 2.89 -21.88
C ALA A 318 3.17 3.77 -21.58
N ILE A 319 3.10 4.51 -20.47
CA ILE A 319 4.09 5.50 -20.03
C ILE A 319 4.58 5.09 -18.65
#